data_c0fc23b103f9ff82f9a8dab2e060aac4
#
_entry.id   c0fc23b103f9ff82f9a8dab2e060aac4
#
_cell.length_a   1.000
_cell.length_b   1.000
_cell.length_c   1.000
_cell.angle_alpha   90.00
_cell.angle_beta   90.00
_cell.angle_gamma   90.00
#
_symmetry.space_group_name_H-M   'P 1'
#
loop_
_entity.id
_entity.type
_entity.pdbx_description
1 polymer ?
#
loop_
_entity_poly.entity_id
_entity_poly.type
_entity_poly.pdbx_seq_one_letter_code
_entity_poly.pdbx_strand_id
1 'polypeptide(L)'
;IMVTKEDEKIMESLSDRSRRERSERRRNRRRSGLIFGNIALALGIVVVVLVIRVVALGTPNADKEKAAHKIAEKATATPIATPTASPTATPNGADHWIRKDLDASKPMIAFTFDDGPYAKVTRRILKALNKSNGRATFFVVGNRVPEFSETLALQYEQGNQIGSHTFDHKDLSKMKAKKIKWEINKTNQKVSKVIGCNTTALRPPYGNVSDTMRKTIKTPMYYWSIDSEDWKSRNANSIVKRCKDAKDGDIILMHDLYPTTADAVERLAPYFVKKGFQLVTLDEMFYYKHKDAEPGNVYFSAR
;
A
#
# COMPACT_ATOMS: atom_id res chain seq x y z
N ILE A 1 -43.46 -6.78 -8.44
CA ILE A 1 -42.63 -8.00 -8.34
C ILE A 1 -42.98 -8.59 -6.98
N MET A 2 -43.66 -9.76 -6.98
CA MET A 2 -43.99 -10.47 -5.74
C MET A 2 -42.72 -11.14 -5.20
N VAL A 3 -42.36 -10.83 -3.96
CA VAL A 3 -41.31 -11.54 -3.22
C VAL A 3 -41.83 -12.94 -2.88
N THR A 4 -41.08 -13.97 -3.20
CA THR A 4 -41.51 -15.35 -2.96
C THR A 4 -41.20 -15.75 -1.51
N LYS A 5 -41.96 -16.77 -0.99
CA LYS A 5 -41.68 -17.33 0.36
C LYS A 5 -40.26 -17.89 0.51
N GLU A 6 -39.61 -18.20 -0.58
CA GLU A 6 -38.21 -18.68 -0.61
C GLU A 6 -37.24 -17.53 -0.43
N ASP A 7 -37.51 -16.35 -1.03
CA ASP A 7 -36.75 -15.12 -0.84
C ASP A 7 -36.82 -14.62 0.61
N GLU A 8 -37.98 -14.72 1.26
CA GLU A 8 -38.14 -14.37 2.69
C GLU A 8 -37.28 -15.27 3.60
N LYS A 9 -37.25 -16.58 3.36
CA LYS A 9 -36.43 -17.54 4.10
C LYS A 9 -34.93 -17.26 3.92
N ILE A 10 -34.51 -16.91 2.72
CA ILE A 10 -33.10 -16.55 2.44
C ILE A 10 -32.71 -15.27 3.19
N MET A 11 -33.56 -14.25 3.16
CA MET A 11 -33.35 -12.99 3.87
C MET A 11 -33.31 -13.18 5.40
N GLU A 12 -34.14 -14.03 5.96
CA GLU A 12 -34.14 -14.36 7.40
C GLU A 12 -32.86 -15.09 7.80
N SER A 13 -32.42 -16.08 7.00
CA SER A 13 -31.16 -16.81 7.23
C SER A 13 -29.92 -15.90 7.17
N LEU A 14 -29.88 -14.94 6.24
CA LEU A 14 -28.83 -13.95 6.10
C LEU A 14 -28.81 -12.96 7.29
N SER A 15 -29.99 -12.58 7.78
CA SER A 15 -30.16 -11.74 8.97
C SER A 15 -29.62 -12.40 10.22
N ASP A 16 -29.96 -13.67 10.45
CA ASP A 16 -29.50 -14.45 11.59
C ASP A 16 -27.99 -14.73 11.56
N ARG A 17 -27.44 -15.00 10.38
CA ARG A 17 -26.00 -15.14 10.19
C ARG A 17 -25.27 -13.85 10.54
N SER A 18 -25.77 -12.72 10.10
CA SER A 18 -25.19 -11.41 10.39
C SER A 18 -25.25 -11.04 11.90
N ARG A 19 -26.32 -11.45 12.62
CA ARG A 19 -26.45 -11.28 14.07
C ARG A 19 -25.45 -12.14 14.84
N ARG A 20 -25.24 -13.41 14.44
CA ARG A 20 -24.23 -14.31 15.05
C ARG A 20 -22.83 -13.77 14.86
N GLU A 21 -22.46 -13.33 13.67
CA GLU A 21 -21.13 -12.74 13.40
C GLU A 21 -20.87 -11.47 14.21
N ARG A 22 -21.89 -10.59 14.39
CA ARG A 22 -21.76 -9.40 15.26
C ARG A 22 -21.56 -9.76 16.72
N SER A 23 -22.24 -10.80 17.22
CA SER A 23 -22.09 -11.27 18.60
C SER A 23 -20.70 -11.86 18.87
N GLU A 24 -20.16 -12.65 17.94
CA GLU A 24 -18.82 -13.21 18.01
C GLU A 24 -17.72 -12.14 17.95
N ARG A 25 -17.85 -11.12 17.09
CA ARG A 25 -16.94 -9.98 17.03
C ARG A 25 -16.92 -9.19 18.35
N ARG A 26 -18.09 -9.00 19.00
CA ARG A 26 -18.16 -8.35 20.32
C ARG A 26 -17.48 -9.18 21.41
N ARG A 27 -17.66 -10.51 21.39
CA ARG A 27 -17.06 -11.44 22.37
C ARG A 27 -15.53 -11.49 22.22
N ASN A 28 -15.01 -11.53 20.98
CA ASN A 28 -13.59 -11.51 20.70
C ASN A 28 -12.94 -10.17 21.07
N ARG A 29 -13.61 -9.04 20.84
CA ARG A 29 -13.11 -7.72 21.24
C ARG A 29 -13.00 -7.56 22.77
N ARG A 30 -13.92 -8.17 23.55
CA ARG A 30 -13.83 -8.19 25.02
C ARG A 30 -12.67 -9.07 25.51
N ARG A 31 -12.42 -10.22 24.87
CA ARG A 31 -11.30 -11.11 25.20
C ARG A 31 -9.95 -10.45 24.89
N SER A 32 -9.81 -9.81 23.76
CA SER A 32 -8.58 -9.07 23.40
C SER A 32 -8.29 -7.93 24.38
N GLY A 33 -9.29 -7.16 24.80
CA GLY A 33 -9.10 -6.07 25.75
C GLY A 33 -8.56 -6.53 27.12
N LEU A 34 -8.98 -7.71 27.60
CA LEU A 34 -8.46 -8.31 28.84
C LEU A 34 -7.02 -8.78 28.73
N ILE A 35 -6.62 -9.32 27.57
CA ILE A 35 -5.24 -9.78 27.33
C ILE A 35 -4.29 -8.60 27.24
N PHE A 36 -4.64 -7.52 26.53
CA PHE A 36 -3.82 -6.31 26.41
C PHE A 36 -3.68 -5.56 27.75
N GLY A 37 -4.71 -5.54 28.58
CA GLY A 37 -4.65 -4.94 29.91
C GLY A 37 -3.62 -5.63 30.81
N ASN A 38 -3.57 -6.95 30.80
CA ASN A 38 -2.62 -7.73 31.61
C ASN A 38 -1.17 -7.61 31.11
N ILE A 39 -0.94 -7.50 29.81
CA ILE A 39 0.40 -7.29 29.23
C ILE A 39 0.93 -5.89 29.57
N ALA A 40 0.10 -4.86 29.51
CA ALA A 40 0.51 -3.50 29.87
C ALA A 40 0.89 -3.37 31.34
N LEU A 41 0.17 -4.05 32.24
CA LEU A 41 0.50 -4.08 33.67
C LEU A 41 1.84 -4.80 33.95
N ALA A 42 2.08 -5.93 33.28
CA ALA A 42 3.35 -6.68 33.40
C ALA A 42 4.57 -5.87 32.90
N LEU A 43 4.43 -5.18 31.76
CA LEU A 43 5.48 -4.30 31.23
C LEU A 43 5.77 -3.11 32.15
N GLY A 44 4.74 -2.51 32.76
CA GLY A 44 4.90 -1.43 33.74
C GLY A 44 5.73 -1.85 34.95
N ILE A 45 5.50 -3.05 35.48
CA ILE A 45 6.27 -3.59 36.64
C ILE A 45 7.73 -3.84 36.25
N VAL A 46 8.02 -4.35 35.05
CA VAL A 46 9.40 -4.59 34.58
C VAL A 46 10.16 -3.28 34.43
N VAL A 47 9.54 -2.23 33.91
CA VAL A 47 10.18 -0.90 33.78
C VAL A 47 10.51 -0.30 35.14
N VAL A 48 9.60 -0.40 36.14
CA VAL A 48 9.86 0.10 37.48
C VAL A 48 11.01 -0.64 38.17
N VAL A 49 11.10 -1.96 38.02
CA VAL A 49 12.21 -2.75 38.57
C VAL A 49 13.54 -2.41 37.92
N LEU A 50 13.55 -2.15 36.58
CA LEU A 50 14.74 -1.72 35.85
C LEU A 50 15.22 -0.33 36.31
N VAL A 51 14.32 0.63 36.50
CA VAL A 51 14.66 1.98 36.98
C VAL A 51 15.25 1.93 38.40
N ILE A 52 14.67 1.12 39.31
CA ILE A 52 15.20 0.95 40.66
C ILE A 52 16.60 0.33 40.64
N ARG A 53 16.88 -0.63 39.75
CA ARG A 53 18.23 -1.21 39.61
C ARG A 53 19.26 -0.21 39.07
N VAL A 54 18.88 0.64 38.10
CA VAL A 54 19.77 1.67 37.55
C VAL A 54 20.13 2.72 38.60
N VAL A 55 19.16 3.13 39.44
CA VAL A 55 19.41 4.09 40.53
C VAL A 55 20.26 3.47 41.67
N ALA A 56 20.13 2.14 41.91
CA ALA A 56 20.88 1.45 42.96
C ALA A 56 22.35 1.12 42.57
N LEU A 57 22.70 1.16 41.26
CA LEU A 57 24.04 0.80 40.77
C LEU A 57 25.00 2.00 40.56
N GLY A 58 24.62 3.22 40.93
CA GLY A 58 25.47 4.39 40.88
C GLY A 58 25.84 4.83 39.45
N THR A 59 25.93 6.12 39.22
CA THR A 59 26.33 6.71 37.94
C THR A 59 27.76 6.36 37.57
N PRO A 60 28.08 6.01 36.30
CA PRO A 60 29.43 5.81 35.86
C PRO A 60 30.23 7.12 35.89
N ASN A 61 31.45 7.05 36.32
CA ASN A 61 32.40 8.12 36.54
C ASN A 61 32.70 8.91 35.23
N ALA A 62 32.66 10.23 35.30
CA ALA A 62 32.83 11.18 34.20
C ALA A 62 34.23 11.11 33.48
N ASP A 63 35.19 10.39 34.04
CA ASP A 63 36.54 10.30 33.48
C ASP A 63 36.70 9.29 32.33
N LYS A 64 35.72 8.43 32.07
CA LYS A 64 35.75 7.48 30.94
C LYS A 64 35.17 8.05 29.62
N GLU A 65 34.42 9.10 29.68
CA GLU A 65 33.81 9.72 28.50
C GLU A 65 34.84 10.53 27.66
N LYS A 66 35.87 11.09 28.28
CA LYS A 66 36.96 11.83 27.60
C LYS A 66 37.90 10.93 26.79
N ALA A 67 38.02 9.65 27.13
CA ALA A 67 38.84 8.69 26.41
C ALA A 67 38.17 8.15 25.13
N ALA A 68 36.83 8.04 25.13
CA ALA A 68 36.07 7.57 23.97
C ALA A 68 36.01 8.61 22.84
N HIS A 69 36.00 9.90 23.15
CA HIS A 69 35.98 10.99 22.16
C HIS A 69 37.28 11.15 21.38
N LYS A 70 38.42 10.73 21.93
CA LYS A 70 39.75 10.89 21.29
C LYS A 70 40.09 9.76 20.30
N ILE A 71 39.34 8.66 20.30
CA ILE A 71 39.53 7.52 19.37
C ILE A 71 38.69 7.68 18.11
N ALA A 72 37.59 8.46 18.16
CA ALA A 72 36.70 8.69 17.00
C ALA A 72 37.28 9.69 15.96
N GLU A 73 38.31 10.46 16.30
CA GLU A 73 38.86 11.53 15.43
C GLU A 73 39.95 11.07 14.45
N LYS A 74 40.27 9.75 14.42
CA LYS A 74 41.33 9.20 13.57
C LYS A 74 40.87 8.10 12.59
N ALA A 75 39.58 8.04 12.29
CA ALA A 75 39.07 7.23 11.19
C ALA A 75 38.90 8.12 9.96
N THR A 76 39.85 8.02 9.04
CA THR A 76 39.91 8.71 7.75
C THR A 76 38.59 8.46 6.99
N ALA A 77 37.81 9.50 6.79
CA ALA A 77 36.61 9.46 5.97
C ALA A 77 36.99 9.21 4.50
N THR A 78 36.70 8.04 4.02
CA THR A 78 36.61 7.80 2.57
C THR A 78 35.41 8.60 2.06
N PRO A 79 35.53 9.44 1.02
CA PRO A 79 34.40 10.20 0.54
C PRO A 79 33.35 9.25 -0.04
N ILE A 80 32.21 9.14 0.66
CA ILE A 80 31.00 8.56 0.08
C ILE A 80 30.61 9.49 -1.05
N ALA A 81 30.58 8.96 -2.27
CA ALA A 81 30.12 9.67 -3.44
C ALA A 81 28.77 10.33 -3.16
N THR A 82 28.75 11.62 -3.20
CA THR A 82 27.53 12.44 -3.16
C THR A 82 26.62 11.96 -4.29
N PRO A 83 25.36 11.58 -4.04
CA PRO A 83 24.44 11.30 -5.13
C PRO A 83 24.25 12.59 -5.91
N THR A 84 24.78 12.60 -7.12
CA THR A 84 24.71 13.68 -8.07
C THR A 84 23.24 13.86 -8.50
N ALA A 85 22.78 15.10 -8.40
CA ALA A 85 21.59 15.66 -9.01
C ALA A 85 20.24 15.00 -8.68
N SER A 86 19.55 15.63 -7.74
CA SER A 86 18.10 15.64 -7.68
C SER A 86 17.54 15.98 -9.07
N PRO A 87 16.67 15.16 -9.68
CA PRO A 87 16.04 15.56 -10.93
C PRO A 87 15.17 16.77 -10.64
N THR A 88 15.39 17.84 -11.35
CA THR A 88 14.56 19.04 -11.36
C THR A 88 13.13 18.62 -11.69
N ALA A 89 12.23 18.71 -10.70
CA ALA A 89 10.83 18.35 -10.86
C ALA A 89 10.19 19.30 -11.88
N THR A 90 9.86 18.77 -13.05
CA THR A 90 9.01 19.46 -14.02
C THR A 90 7.56 19.30 -13.53
N PRO A 91 6.82 20.35 -13.25
CA PRO A 91 5.42 20.27 -12.88
C PRO A 91 4.60 19.94 -14.14
N ASN A 92 3.86 18.85 -14.12
CA ASN A 92 3.01 18.24 -15.14
C ASN A 92 3.68 17.12 -15.97
N GLY A 93 4.01 16.01 -15.34
CA GLY A 93 4.71 14.95 -16.01
C GLY A 93 4.12 13.57 -15.84
N ALA A 94 2.92 13.29 -16.35
CA ALA A 94 2.50 11.90 -16.61
C ALA A 94 3.53 11.20 -17.51
N ASP A 95 4.13 11.93 -18.45
CA ASP A 95 5.12 11.39 -19.40
C ASP A 95 6.44 10.97 -18.77
N HIS A 96 6.80 11.44 -17.58
CA HIS A 96 8.05 11.08 -16.91
C HIS A 96 8.09 9.60 -16.48
N TRP A 97 6.91 9.00 -16.26
CA TRP A 97 6.78 7.64 -15.70
C TRP A 97 6.59 6.56 -16.76
N ILE A 98 6.28 6.94 -18.00
CA ILE A 98 6.01 6.00 -19.08
C ILE A 98 7.33 5.48 -19.64
N ARG A 99 7.60 4.20 -19.46
CA ARG A 99 8.74 3.53 -20.10
C ARG A 99 8.59 3.56 -21.61
N LYS A 100 9.67 3.89 -22.34
CA LYS A 100 9.69 3.94 -23.79
C LYS A 100 10.09 2.61 -24.45
N ASP A 101 10.57 1.65 -23.66
CA ASP A 101 11.02 0.33 -24.07
C ASP A 101 9.93 -0.75 -24.01
N LEU A 102 8.68 -0.37 -23.67
CA LEU A 102 7.55 -1.28 -23.70
C LEU A 102 7.05 -1.50 -25.12
N ASP A 103 6.66 -2.74 -25.42
CA ASP A 103 6.11 -3.16 -26.70
C ASP A 103 4.57 -3.16 -26.64
N ALA A 104 3.94 -2.23 -27.36
CA ALA A 104 2.47 -2.08 -27.38
C ALA A 104 1.72 -3.31 -27.92
N SER A 105 2.41 -4.17 -28.69
CA SER A 105 1.82 -5.40 -29.25
C SER A 105 1.75 -6.55 -28.23
N LYS A 106 2.53 -6.47 -27.14
CA LYS A 106 2.53 -7.49 -26.11
C LYS A 106 1.45 -7.26 -25.07
N PRO A 107 0.91 -8.32 -24.46
CA PRO A 107 -0.07 -8.18 -23.41
C PRO A 107 0.52 -7.50 -22.17
N MET A 108 -0.27 -6.65 -21.53
CA MET A 108 0.08 -5.91 -20.34
C MET A 108 -0.83 -6.27 -19.19
N ILE A 109 -0.27 -6.27 -17.98
CA ILE A 109 -1.02 -6.50 -16.74
C ILE A 109 -0.52 -5.55 -15.64
N ALA A 110 -1.44 -4.95 -14.89
CA ALA A 110 -1.11 -4.09 -13.78
C ALA A 110 -1.26 -4.82 -12.44
N PHE A 111 -0.13 -5.04 -11.75
CA PHE A 111 -0.17 -5.38 -10.34
C PHE A 111 -0.40 -4.10 -9.53
N THR A 112 -1.37 -4.12 -8.64
CA THR A 112 -1.67 -2.97 -7.79
C THR A 112 -1.74 -3.39 -6.33
N PHE A 113 -1.20 -2.54 -5.45
CA PHE A 113 -1.06 -2.84 -4.03
C PHE A 113 -1.67 -1.74 -3.20
N ASP A 114 -2.57 -2.10 -2.28
CA ASP A 114 -3.24 -1.18 -1.37
C ASP A 114 -2.65 -1.25 0.04
N ASP A 115 -2.96 -0.24 0.85
CA ASP A 115 -2.69 -0.13 2.29
C ASP A 115 -1.23 0.11 2.69
N GLY A 116 -0.28 0.05 1.77
CA GLY A 116 1.13 0.35 2.06
C GLY A 116 1.41 1.85 2.30
N PRO A 117 2.70 2.19 2.36
CA PRO A 117 3.85 1.29 2.35
C PRO A 117 4.03 0.51 3.65
N TYR A 118 4.66 -0.69 3.56
CA TYR A 118 5.09 -1.47 4.73
C TYR A 118 6.45 -2.12 4.44
N ALA A 119 7.51 -1.55 5.00
CA ALA A 119 8.89 -1.79 4.58
C ALA A 119 9.25 -3.27 4.36
N LYS A 120 8.88 -4.15 5.29
CA LYS A 120 9.27 -5.56 5.25
C LYS A 120 8.67 -6.31 4.05
N VAL A 121 7.43 -6.02 3.68
CA VAL A 121 6.71 -6.70 2.59
C VAL A 121 6.92 -5.97 1.27
N THR A 122 6.76 -4.65 1.27
CA THR A 122 6.92 -3.81 0.09
C THR A 122 8.29 -4.00 -0.56
N ARG A 123 9.39 -4.04 0.23
CA ARG A 123 10.75 -4.28 -0.30
C ARG A 123 10.91 -5.64 -0.98
N ARG A 124 10.24 -6.69 -0.49
CA ARG A 124 10.24 -8.01 -1.15
C ARG A 124 9.53 -7.96 -2.50
N ILE A 125 8.37 -7.31 -2.54
CA ILE A 125 7.58 -7.12 -3.78
C ILE A 125 8.41 -6.35 -4.80
N LEU A 126 9.04 -5.23 -4.42
CA LEU A 126 9.92 -4.45 -5.29
C LEU A 126 11.07 -5.29 -5.86
N LYS A 127 11.70 -6.11 -5.02
CA LYS A 127 12.76 -7.03 -5.47
C LYS A 127 12.26 -8.04 -6.53
N ALA A 128 11.04 -8.56 -6.36
CA ALA A 128 10.44 -9.51 -7.32
C ALA A 128 10.08 -8.82 -8.64
N LEU A 129 9.53 -7.61 -8.59
CA LEU A 129 9.23 -6.80 -9.76
C LEU A 129 10.51 -6.46 -10.55
N ASN A 130 11.55 -5.97 -9.87
CA ASN A 130 12.84 -5.63 -10.52
C ASN A 130 13.49 -6.83 -11.22
N LYS A 131 13.46 -8.01 -10.60
CA LYS A 131 13.96 -9.25 -11.22
C LYS A 131 13.19 -9.63 -12.51
N SER A 132 11.97 -9.15 -12.64
CA SER A 132 11.08 -9.42 -13.78
C SER A 132 10.98 -8.23 -14.74
N ASN A 133 11.85 -7.22 -14.63
CA ASN A 133 11.77 -5.95 -15.35
C ASN A 133 10.36 -5.33 -15.30
N GLY A 134 9.66 -5.52 -14.17
CA GLY A 134 8.28 -5.13 -13.97
C GLY A 134 8.15 -3.88 -13.12
N ARG A 135 7.05 -3.16 -13.33
CA ARG A 135 6.59 -2.07 -12.47
C ARG A 135 5.18 -2.35 -11.98
N ALA A 136 4.76 -1.63 -10.94
CA ALA A 136 3.44 -1.75 -10.34
C ALA A 136 2.91 -0.38 -9.91
N THR A 137 1.63 -0.32 -9.51
CA THR A 137 1.05 0.85 -8.86
C THR A 137 0.77 0.57 -7.40
N PHE A 138 1.24 1.46 -6.51
CA PHE A 138 1.04 1.36 -5.07
C PHE A 138 0.10 2.46 -4.59
N PHE A 139 -1.06 2.08 -4.09
CA PHE A 139 -2.03 2.99 -3.49
C PHE A 139 -1.75 3.12 -1.98
N VAL A 140 -1.03 4.18 -1.64
CA VAL A 140 -0.51 4.37 -0.28
C VAL A 140 -1.49 5.07 0.64
N VAL A 141 -1.55 4.64 1.90
CA VAL A 141 -2.29 5.30 2.97
C VAL A 141 -1.45 6.44 3.54
N GLY A 142 -1.95 7.67 3.44
CA GLY A 142 -1.16 8.88 3.69
C GLY A 142 -0.59 9.00 5.11
N ASN A 143 -1.29 8.49 6.14
CA ASN A 143 -0.81 8.53 7.51
C ASN A 143 0.35 7.55 7.79
N ARG A 144 0.59 6.57 6.89
CA ARG A 144 1.72 5.63 6.98
C ARG A 144 3.01 6.18 6.35
N VAL A 145 2.87 7.15 5.44
CA VAL A 145 4.01 7.69 4.69
C VAL A 145 5.15 8.22 5.59
N PRO A 146 4.89 8.94 6.70
CA PRO A 146 5.99 9.42 7.54
C PRO A 146 6.84 8.31 8.16
N GLU A 147 6.22 7.21 8.58
CA GLU A 147 6.92 6.06 9.18
C GLU A 147 7.72 5.26 8.15
N PHE A 148 7.22 5.18 6.91
CA PHE A 148 7.81 4.37 5.84
C PHE A 148 8.31 5.22 4.66
N SER A 149 8.77 6.45 4.93
CA SER A 149 9.21 7.39 3.89
C SER A 149 10.32 6.84 2.99
N GLU A 150 11.32 6.15 3.55
CA GLU A 150 12.38 5.48 2.77
C GLU A 150 11.82 4.39 1.83
N THR A 151 10.77 3.70 2.27
CA THR A 151 10.14 2.67 1.42
C THR A 151 9.36 3.30 0.29
N LEU A 152 8.65 4.41 0.56
CA LEU A 152 7.98 5.18 -0.47
C LEU A 152 8.97 5.76 -1.50
N ALA A 153 10.09 6.33 -1.04
CA ALA A 153 11.16 6.81 -1.91
C ALA A 153 11.67 5.69 -2.83
N LEU A 154 11.94 4.50 -2.25
CA LEU A 154 12.39 3.34 -3.02
C LEU A 154 11.36 2.85 -4.05
N GLN A 155 10.05 2.85 -3.72
CA GLN A 155 8.99 2.53 -4.68
C GLN A 155 9.08 3.47 -5.88
N TYR A 156 9.18 4.76 -5.62
CA TYR A 156 9.24 5.81 -6.62
C TYR A 156 10.54 5.76 -7.46
N GLU A 157 11.71 5.66 -6.84
CA GLU A 157 13.01 5.59 -7.50
C GLU A 157 13.11 4.38 -8.46
N GLN A 158 12.44 3.29 -8.15
CA GLN A 158 12.35 2.11 -9.02
C GLN A 158 11.29 2.24 -10.12
N GLY A 159 10.72 3.44 -10.30
CA GLY A 159 9.79 3.76 -11.38
C GLY A 159 8.38 3.22 -11.20
N ASN A 160 7.99 2.84 -9.98
CA ASN A 160 6.61 2.46 -9.72
C ASN A 160 5.73 3.69 -9.57
N GLN A 161 4.47 3.57 -9.96
CA GLN A 161 3.46 4.61 -9.80
C GLN A 161 2.98 4.67 -8.35
N ILE A 162 2.86 5.89 -7.81
CA ILE A 162 2.29 6.13 -6.48
C ILE A 162 0.89 6.73 -6.62
N GLY A 163 -0.11 5.97 -6.19
CA GLY A 163 -1.51 6.37 -6.07
C GLY A 163 -1.89 6.68 -4.62
N SER A 164 -3.02 7.35 -4.44
CA SER A 164 -3.59 7.65 -3.13
C SER A 164 -4.59 6.56 -2.70
N HIS A 165 -4.46 6.07 -1.47
CA HIS A 165 -5.47 5.25 -0.80
C HIS A 165 -6.10 6.00 0.37
N THR A 166 -6.27 7.34 0.24
CA THR A 166 -6.71 8.30 1.25
C THR A 166 -5.72 8.49 2.40
N PHE A 167 -5.99 9.44 3.30
CA PHE A 167 -5.10 9.69 4.42
C PHE A 167 -5.31 8.71 5.57
N ASP A 168 -6.57 8.46 5.97
CA ASP A 168 -6.94 7.63 7.11
C ASP A 168 -7.61 6.30 6.72
N HIS A 169 -7.54 5.89 5.46
CA HIS A 169 -8.21 4.68 4.95
C HIS A 169 -9.71 4.65 5.29
N LYS A 170 -10.42 5.76 5.06
CA LYS A 170 -11.85 5.89 5.36
C LYS A 170 -12.72 5.76 4.11
N ASP A 171 -13.95 5.27 4.30
CA ASP A 171 -14.96 5.19 3.25
C ASP A 171 -15.39 6.61 2.80
N LEU A 172 -14.85 7.05 1.66
CA LEU A 172 -15.13 8.38 1.11
C LEU A 172 -16.57 8.53 0.61
N SER A 173 -17.27 7.43 0.29
CA SER A 173 -18.63 7.48 -0.27
C SER A 173 -19.64 8.12 0.68
N LYS A 174 -19.36 8.08 1.98
CA LYS A 174 -20.20 8.65 3.05
C LYS A 174 -19.77 10.06 3.47
N MET A 175 -18.79 10.66 2.77
CA MET A 175 -18.21 11.93 3.17
C MET A 175 -18.70 13.10 2.32
N LYS A 176 -18.75 14.30 2.94
CA LYS A 176 -18.96 15.57 2.23
C LYS A 176 -17.68 15.93 1.44
N ALA A 177 -17.85 16.67 0.36
CA ALA A 177 -16.77 17.10 -0.55
C ALA A 177 -15.56 17.71 0.18
N LYS A 178 -15.79 18.56 1.21
CA LYS A 178 -14.71 19.18 2.02
C LYS A 178 -13.81 18.13 2.68
N LYS A 179 -14.40 17.04 3.22
CA LYS A 179 -13.63 15.98 3.89
C LYS A 179 -12.92 15.09 2.88
N ILE A 180 -13.55 14.79 1.74
CA ILE A 180 -12.93 14.06 0.62
C ILE A 180 -11.67 14.81 0.16
N LYS A 181 -11.78 16.12 -0.12
CA LYS A 181 -10.62 16.96 -0.48
C LYS A 181 -9.53 16.93 0.58
N TRP A 182 -9.90 16.96 1.85
CA TRP A 182 -8.93 16.90 2.95
C TRP A 182 -8.16 15.57 2.95
N GLU A 183 -8.83 14.42 2.82
CA GLU A 183 -8.19 13.09 2.78
C GLU A 183 -7.16 13.00 1.64
N ILE A 184 -7.53 13.48 0.45
CA ILE A 184 -6.66 13.46 -0.74
C ILE A 184 -5.48 14.42 -0.58
N ASN A 185 -5.77 15.70 -0.23
CA ASN A 185 -4.74 16.72 -0.11
C ASN A 185 -3.75 16.40 1.01
N LYS A 186 -4.23 15.80 2.11
CA LYS A 186 -3.36 15.41 3.22
C LYS A 186 -2.42 14.26 2.82
N THR A 187 -2.91 13.31 2.04
CA THR A 187 -2.07 12.25 1.45
C THR A 187 -1.02 12.86 0.52
N ASN A 188 -1.43 13.70 -0.42
CA ASN A 188 -0.54 14.37 -1.35
C ASN A 188 0.54 15.20 -0.62
N GLN A 189 0.17 15.91 0.45
CA GLN A 189 1.13 16.66 1.27
C GLN A 189 2.20 15.76 1.89
N LYS A 190 1.86 14.52 2.28
CA LYS A 190 2.83 13.57 2.84
C LYS A 190 3.68 12.93 1.76
N VAL A 191 3.05 12.52 0.67
CA VAL A 191 3.72 11.91 -0.48
C VAL A 191 4.70 12.90 -1.12
N SER A 192 4.27 14.12 -1.45
CA SER A 192 5.11 15.12 -2.13
C SER A 192 6.33 15.56 -1.31
N LYS A 193 6.27 15.48 0.02
CA LYS A 193 7.45 15.73 0.88
C LYS A 193 8.56 14.68 0.70
N VAL A 194 8.21 13.49 0.23
CA VAL A 194 9.16 12.38 0.06
C VAL A 194 9.64 12.27 -1.38
N ILE A 195 8.71 12.36 -2.35
CA ILE A 195 9.01 12.09 -3.76
C ILE A 195 8.93 13.32 -4.67
N GLY A 196 8.65 14.51 -4.12
CA GLY A 196 8.63 15.76 -4.88
C GLY A 196 7.38 16.01 -5.74
N CYS A 197 6.47 15.04 -5.87
CA CYS A 197 5.25 15.16 -6.67
C CYS A 197 4.01 14.59 -5.96
N ASN A 198 2.83 14.92 -6.48
CA ASN A 198 1.57 14.38 -5.98
C ASN A 198 1.28 13.00 -6.56
N THR A 199 0.31 12.30 -5.97
CA THR A 199 -0.23 11.04 -6.52
C THR A 199 -1.01 11.30 -7.82
N THR A 200 -0.86 10.43 -8.83
CA THR A 200 -1.52 10.55 -10.14
C THR A 200 -2.84 9.78 -10.22
N ALA A 201 -3.07 8.86 -9.30
CA ALA A 201 -4.20 7.96 -9.26
C ALA A 201 -4.81 7.88 -7.86
N LEU A 202 -6.06 7.47 -7.76
CA LEU A 202 -6.73 7.21 -6.48
C LEU A 202 -7.44 5.85 -6.53
N ARG A 203 -7.35 5.09 -5.46
CA ARG A 203 -8.24 3.96 -5.20
C ARG A 203 -9.00 4.23 -3.91
N PRO A 204 -10.34 4.35 -3.96
CA PRO A 204 -11.14 4.53 -2.76
C PRO A 204 -11.10 3.28 -1.88
N PRO A 205 -10.90 3.41 -0.56
CA PRO A 205 -11.05 2.29 0.35
C PRO A 205 -12.43 1.61 0.23
N TYR A 206 -12.45 0.28 0.37
CA TYR A 206 -13.65 -0.56 0.30
C TYR A 206 -14.34 -0.64 -1.07
N GLY A 207 -13.84 0.01 -2.11
CA GLY A 207 -14.47 0.00 -3.43
C GLY A 207 -15.84 0.70 -3.51
N ASN A 208 -16.16 1.63 -2.61
CA ASN A 208 -17.40 2.39 -2.65
C ASN A 208 -17.22 3.72 -3.41
N VAL A 209 -18.20 4.09 -4.23
CA VAL A 209 -18.23 5.36 -4.98
C VAL A 209 -19.55 6.09 -4.75
N SER A 210 -19.49 7.42 -4.74
CA SER A 210 -20.66 8.30 -4.72
C SER A 210 -20.52 9.42 -5.76
N ASP A 211 -21.63 10.05 -6.14
CA ASP A 211 -21.62 11.21 -7.04
C ASP A 211 -20.80 12.37 -6.47
N THR A 212 -20.81 12.53 -5.15
CA THR A 212 -19.97 13.53 -4.48
C THR A 212 -18.49 13.26 -4.72
N MET A 213 -18.07 11.98 -4.70
CA MET A 213 -16.68 11.60 -5.01
C MET A 213 -16.36 11.92 -6.46
N ARG A 214 -17.18 11.48 -7.42
CA ARG A 214 -16.97 11.73 -8.86
C ARG A 214 -16.78 13.22 -9.18
N LYS A 215 -17.60 14.08 -8.59
CA LYS A 215 -17.53 15.55 -8.77
C LYS A 215 -16.34 16.20 -8.06
N THR A 216 -15.84 15.58 -7.00
CA THR A 216 -14.83 16.19 -6.11
C THR A 216 -13.41 15.76 -6.44
N ILE A 217 -13.22 14.51 -6.84
CA ILE A 217 -11.93 13.89 -7.10
C ILE A 217 -11.43 14.33 -8.48
N LYS A 218 -10.17 14.80 -8.55
CA LYS A 218 -9.56 15.38 -9.75
C LYS A 218 -8.47 14.48 -10.36
N THR A 219 -8.46 13.22 -9.95
CA THR A 219 -7.64 12.14 -10.53
C THR A 219 -8.55 11.02 -10.98
N PRO A 220 -8.12 10.16 -11.93
CA PRO A 220 -8.83 8.92 -12.21
C PRO A 220 -8.87 8.02 -10.97
N MET A 221 -9.94 7.24 -10.85
CA MET A 221 -10.10 6.23 -9.80
C MET A 221 -9.96 4.84 -10.40
N TYR A 222 -9.06 4.03 -9.85
CA TYR A 222 -8.82 2.69 -10.34
C TYR A 222 -9.29 1.64 -9.35
N TYR A 223 -10.12 0.73 -9.84
CA TYR A 223 -10.52 -0.48 -9.16
C TYR A 223 -9.71 -1.66 -9.66
N TRP A 224 -10.32 -2.82 -9.81
CA TRP A 224 -9.69 -4.05 -10.25
C TRP A 224 -10.68 -4.91 -11.04
N SER A 225 -10.16 -5.69 -11.95
CA SER A 225 -10.86 -6.77 -12.63
C SER A 225 -10.64 -8.11 -11.95
N ILE A 226 -9.57 -8.23 -11.15
CA ILE A 226 -9.24 -9.43 -10.40
C ILE A 226 -8.94 -9.08 -8.94
N ASP A 227 -9.74 -9.60 -8.00
CA ASP A 227 -9.44 -9.59 -6.57
C ASP A 227 -8.66 -10.85 -6.21
N SER A 228 -7.42 -10.68 -5.76
CA SER A 228 -6.57 -11.78 -5.30
C SER A 228 -7.09 -12.44 -4.03
N GLU A 229 -7.95 -11.76 -3.27
CA GLU A 229 -8.41 -12.12 -1.91
C GLU A 229 -7.25 -12.44 -0.96
N ASP A 230 -6.09 -11.79 -1.14
CA ASP A 230 -4.93 -11.97 -0.28
C ASP A 230 -5.22 -11.55 1.17
N TRP A 231 -6.01 -10.48 1.33
CA TRP A 231 -6.48 -9.95 2.62
C TRP A 231 -7.33 -10.96 3.41
N LYS A 232 -7.96 -11.91 2.71
CA LYS A 232 -8.87 -12.92 3.28
C LYS A 232 -8.18 -14.27 3.42
N SER A 233 -7.56 -14.75 2.34
CA SER A 233 -6.99 -16.10 2.27
C SER A 233 -5.69 -16.24 3.06
N ARG A 234 -4.86 -15.20 3.07
CA ARG A 234 -3.50 -15.22 3.66
C ARG A 234 -2.69 -16.45 3.21
N ASN A 235 -2.90 -16.89 1.97
CA ASN A 235 -2.30 -18.09 1.40
C ASN A 235 -1.78 -17.82 -0.02
N ALA A 236 -0.47 -17.92 -0.22
CA ALA A 236 0.18 -17.64 -1.49
C ALA A 236 -0.32 -18.52 -2.65
N ASN A 237 -0.64 -19.80 -2.40
CA ASN A 237 -1.17 -20.69 -3.44
C ASN A 237 -2.56 -20.24 -3.90
N SER A 238 -3.41 -19.81 -2.96
CA SER A 238 -4.74 -19.27 -3.26
C SER A 238 -4.65 -18.00 -4.09
N ILE A 239 -3.75 -17.07 -3.72
CA ILE A 239 -3.50 -15.81 -4.44
C ILE A 239 -3.05 -16.14 -5.88
N VAL A 240 -2.04 -16.99 -6.04
CA VAL A 240 -1.55 -17.40 -7.36
C VAL A 240 -2.66 -18.03 -8.21
N LYS A 241 -3.46 -18.93 -7.64
CA LYS A 241 -4.57 -19.58 -8.35
C LYS A 241 -5.58 -18.57 -8.90
N ARG A 242 -5.90 -17.53 -8.13
CA ARG A 242 -6.85 -16.48 -8.55
C ARG A 242 -6.30 -15.56 -9.64
N CYS A 243 -4.98 -15.28 -9.61
CA CYS A 243 -4.39 -14.28 -10.47
C CYS A 243 -3.79 -14.85 -11.77
N LYS A 244 -3.37 -16.11 -11.80
CA LYS A 244 -2.57 -16.72 -12.90
C LYS A 244 -3.26 -16.72 -14.27
N ASP A 245 -4.59 -16.63 -14.31
CA ASP A 245 -5.39 -16.67 -15.53
C ASP A 245 -5.81 -15.25 -16.00
N ALA A 246 -5.16 -14.21 -15.45
CA ALA A 246 -5.36 -12.83 -15.84
C ALA A 246 -5.03 -12.62 -17.34
N LYS A 247 -5.76 -11.70 -17.94
CA LYS A 247 -5.72 -11.37 -19.37
C LYS A 247 -5.09 -10.00 -19.59
N ASP A 248 -4.80 -9.71 -20.84
CA ASP A 248 -4.32 -8.40 -21.28
C ASP A 248 -5.28 -7.28 -20.81
N GLY A 249 -4.72 -6.24 -20.21
CA GLY A 249 -5.45 -5.10 -19.66
C GLY A 249 -6.07 -5.32 -18.29
N ASP A 250 -5.85 -6.47 -17.63
CA ASP A 250 -6.37 -6.71 -16.27
C ASP A 250 -5.61 -5.92 -15.21
N ILE A 251 -6.36 -5.46 -14.21
CA ILE A 251 -5.87 -4.82 -12.99
C ILE A 251 -6.08 -5.81 -11.84
N ILE A 252 -4.99 -6.19 -11.17
CA ILE A 252 -5.03 -7.11 -10.02
C ILE A 252 -4.91 -6.34 -8.72
N LEU A 253 -5.89 -6.52 -7.81
CA LEU A 253 -5.85 -6.03 -6.45
C LEU A 253 -5.07 -6.98 -5.56
N MET A 254 -4.10 -6.44 -4.86
CA MET A 254 -3.32 -7.06 -3.78
C MET A 254 -3.07 -6.03 -2.67
N HIS A 255 -2.42 -6.46 -1.57
CA HIS A 255 -2.04 -5.57 -0.47
C HIS A 255 -0.58 -5.83 -0.07
N ASP A 256 0.25 -4.79 0.00
CA ASP A 256 1.68 -4.93 0.36
C ASP A 256 1.93 -4.97 1.89
N LEU A 257 0.94 -5.49 2.63
CA LEU A 257 0.99 -5.71 4.08
C LEU A 257 1.31 -7.15 4.46
N TYR A 258 1.05 -8.11 3.58
CA TYR A 258 1.07 -9.53 3.95
C TYR A 258 2.26 -10.27 3.34
N PRO A 259 3.06 -10.99 4.15
CA PRO A 259 4.16 -11.79 3.64
C PRO A 259 3.73 -12.77 2.54
N THR A 260 2.53 -13.35 2.66
CA THR A 260 1.94 -14.27 1.68
C THR A 260 1.66 -13.62 0.32
N THR A 261 1.39 -12.31 0.29
CA THR A 261 1.30 -11.54 -0.95
C THR A 261 2.66 -11.43 -1.61
N ALA A 262 3.72 -11.12 -0.85
CA ALA A 262 5.08 -11.10 -1.40
C ALA A 262 5.48 -12.49 -1.94
N ASP A 263 5.17 -13.59 -1.21
CA ASP A 263 5.41 -14.96 -1.67
C ASP A 263 4.67 -15.26 -3.00
N ALA A 264 3.45 -14.75 -3.16
CA ALA A 264 2.68 -14.90 -4.39
C ALA A 264 3.26 -14.07 -5.54
N VAL A 265 3.67 -12.82 -5.30
CA VAL A 265 4.27 -11.94 -6.31
C VAL A 265 5.61 -12.48 -6.79
N GLU A 266 6.44 -13.05 -5.91
CA GLU A 266 7.71 -13.71 -6.28
C GLU A 266 7.51 -14.88 -7.28
N ARG A 267 6.30 -15.44 -7.35
CA ARG A 267 5.91 -16.51 -8.29
C ARG A 267 5.17 -15.96 -9.51
N LEU A 268 4.24 -15.02 -9.32
CA LEU A 268 3.40 -14.46 -10.37
C LEU A 268 4.20 -13.58 -11.34
N ALA A 269 5.14 -12.76 -10.84
CA ALA A 269 5.90 -11.86 -11.69
C ALA A 269 6.71 -12.62 -12.78
N PRO A 270 7.58 -13.59 -12.46
CA PRO A 270 8.27 -14.35 -13.49
C PRO A 270 7.34 -15.24 -14.33
N TYR A 271 6.21 -15.70 -13.77
CA TYR A 271 5.22 -16.48 -14.51
C TYR A 271 4.60 -15.68 -15.66
N PHE A 272 4.17 -14.42 -15.41
CA PHE A 272 3.58 -13.58 -16.43
C PHE A 272 4.62 -13.16 -17.49
N VAL A 273 5.83 -12.81 -17.08
CA VAL A 273 6.92 -12.49 -18.02
C VAL A 273 7.23 -13.69 -18.93
N LYS A 274 7.29 -14.91 -18.39
CA LYS A 274 7.46 -16.14 -19.17
C LYS A 274 6.32 -16.35 -20.18
N LYS A 275 5.11 -15.89 -19.86
CA LYS A 275 3.95 -15.92 -20.78
C LYS A 275 3.91 -14.76 -21.78
N GLY A 276 4.94 -13.90 -21.81
CA GLY A 276 5.03 -12.79 -22.71
C GLY A 276 4.36 -11.49 -22.24
N PHE A 277 3.82 -11.46 -21.01
CA PHE A 277 3.22 -10.25 -20.44
C PHE A 277 4.30 -9.26 -19.99
N GLN A 278 3.98 -7.99 -20.11
CA GLN A 278 4.71 -6.89 -19.52
C GLN A 278 3.98 -6.45 -18.22
N LEU A 279 4.74 -6.40 -17.11
CA LEU A 279 4.24 -5.89 -15.84
C LEU A 279 4.43 -4.38 -15.83
N VAL A 280 3.33 -3.65 -15.76
CA VAL A 280 3.31 -2.20 -16.00
C VAL A 280 2.55 -1.47 -14.89
N THR A 281 2.79 -0.16 -14.77
CA THR A 281 1.95 0.72 -13.95
C THR A 281 0.59 0.95 -14.62
N LEU A 282 -0.37 1.51 -13.90
CA LEU A 282 -1.66 1.88 -14.48
C LEU A 282 -1.49 2.96 -15.54
N ASP A 283 -0.65 3.98 -15.29
CA ASP A 283 -0.41 5.05 -16.26
C ASP A 283 0.22 4.47 -17.54
N GLU A 284 1.22 3.58 -17.44
CA GLU A 284 1.79 2.88 -18.59
C GLU A 284 0.74 2.06 -19.34
N MET A 285 -0.07 1.27 -18.62
CA MET A 285 -1.08 0.42 -19.25
C MET A 285 -2.11 1.23 -20.02
N PHE A 286 -2.64 2.29 -19.44
CA PHE A 286 -3.62 3.15 -20.10
C PHE A 286 -3.02 3.89 -21.30
N TYR A 287 -1.79 4.39 -21.17
CA TYR A 287 -1.06 5.03 -22.27
C TYR A 287 -0.91 4.08 -23.47
N TYR A 288 -0.35 2.89 -23.27
CA TYR A 288 -0.09 1.92 -24.35
C TYR A 288 -1.35 1.26 -24.92
N LYS A 289 -2.45 1.24 -24.15
CA LYS A 289 -3.76 0.78 -24.60
C LYS A 289 -4.61 1.89 -25.23
N HIS A 290 -4.07 3.09 -25.39
CA HIS A 290 -4.78 4.26 -25.93
C HIS A 290 -6.12 4.51 -25.21
N LYS A 291 -6.11 4.44 -23.88
CA LYS A 291 -7.26 4.69 -23.00
C LYS A 291 -7.05 5.99 -22.25
N ASP A 292 -7.97 6.92 -22.40
CA ASP A 292 -7.95 8.15 -21.62
C ASP A 292 -8.54 7.87 -20.24
N ALA A 293 -7.77 8.23 -19.19
CA ALA A 293 -8.19 8.09 -17.81
C ALA A 293 -8.63 9.45 -17.24
N GLU A 294 -9.92 9.73 -17.35
CA GLU A 294 -10.52 11.00 -16.98
C GLU A 294 -10.70 11.16 -15.46
N PRO A 295 -10.49 12.37 -14.91
CA PRO A 295 -10.73 12.68 -13.50
C PRO A 295 -12.15 12.32 -13.05
N GLY A 296 -12.26 11.72 -11.86
CA GLY A 296 -13.54 11.35 -11.26
C GLY A 296 -14.21 10.10 -11.84
N ASN A 297 -13.68 9.56 -12.94
CA ASN A 297 -14.14 8.31 -13.51
C ASN A 297 -13.50 7.10 -12.84
N VAL A 298 -14.16 5.95 -12.95
CA VAL A 298 -13.75 4.68 -12.33
C VAL A 298 -13.42 3.67 -13.41
N TYR A 299 -12.27 3.04 -13.30
CA TYR A 299 -11.76 2.06 -14.26
C TYR A 299 -11.47 0.73 -13.57
N PHE A 300 -11.95 -0.37 -14.14
CA PHE A 300 -11.75 -1.72 -13.63
C PHE A 300 -10.70 -2.51 -14.41
N SER A 301 -10.44 -2.12 -15.63
CA SER A 301 -9.44 -2.70 -16.55
C SER A 301 -9.11 -1.70 -17.65
N ALA A 302 -8.07 -1.98 -18.45
CA ALA A 302 -7.76 -1.29 -19.70
C ALA A 302 -8.10 -2.15 -20.94
N ARG A 303 -9.07 -3.06 -20.80
CA ARG A 303 -9.58 -3.89 -21.91
C ARG A 303 -10.46 -3.09 -22.85
#